data_05e22eb62777577d00c5d59f070e54cf
#
_entry.id   05e22eb62777577d00c5d59f070e54cf
#
_cell.length_a   1.000
_cell.length_b   1.000
_cell.length_c   1.000
_cell.angle_alpha   90.00
_cell.angle_beta   90.00
_cell.angle_gamma   90.00
#
_symmetry.space_group_name_H-M   'P 1'
#
loop_
_entity.id
_entity.type
_entity.pdbx_description
1 polymer ?
#
loop_
_entity_poly.entity_id
_entity_poly.type
_entity_poly.pdbx_seq_one_letter_code
_entity_poly.pdbx_strand_id
1 'polypeptide(L)'
;MLDRRFLLRGSCQGALAVMGLPFLDCLLDSKGKALAASGRPLPTRFSTYFYGLGLTKQLWVPKTAGKDYEVTEQLKPLQPLRAKINVFSGLRVAVDNNPNYQHWSGVGASATGISPTKMSQFDSKTIDQQVADVVSRGARFKSVAASCAGDARQSYSSLGGANTLPAEVSPLSLYTRLFGPGFQDPSKGDWKPDPQVMLQQSVLSVVADDRKRAMQELGASDRSRMDQYFTSVREAELQMQAELQRPEIEAKVAIPAAPEEMACNNALPNLRKVTPLMSRLAALAMATDQTRVFHMSVSEPGSQIFIPGDSLGYHQSTHEEPIDPLLGYQPRVANYNVYNMELFLSYLQELDAIPEGDGTLLDHCLVYAFTDVAFAKIHALDGIPMLTAGSANGRMKTGYHINGDGSPVSRVGLTAQKAMDISLESWGSGSMETKSPFTELLV
;
A
#
# COMPACT_ATOMS: atom_id res chain seq x y z
N MET A 1 -2.12 37.63 -10.65
CA MET A 1 -1.72 36.24 -10.47
C MET A 1 -0.38 36.05 -11.14
N LEU A 2 0.69 35.96 -10.37
CA LEU A 2 2.01 35.71 -10.92
C LEU A 2 2.07 34.25 -11.39
N ASP A 3 2.44 34.06 -12.65
CA ASP A 3 2.54 32.76 -13.29
C ASP A 3 3.67 31.97 -12.62
N ARG A 4 3.39 30.74 -12.16
CA ARG A 4 4.29 29.84 -11.42
C ARG A 4 5.52 29.37 -12.22
N ARG A 5 5.81 30.00 -13.36
CA ARG A 5 6.92 29.67 -14.29
C ARG A 5 8.08 30.66 -14.21
N PHE A 6 8.19 31.46 -13.16
CA PHE A 6 9.33 32.38 -13.04
C PHE A 6 10.62 31.66 -12.61
N LEU A 7 11.22 31.02 -13.58
CA LEU A 7 12.67 30.91 -13.67
C LEU A 7 13.18 32.25 -14.20
N LEU A 8 14.02 32.94 -13.46
CA LEU A 8 14.73 34.11 -13.98
C LEU A 8 15.63 33.64 -15.14
N ARG A 9 15.17 33.90 -16.37
CA ARG A 9 15.96 33.69 -17.58
C ARG A 9 16.75 34.98 -17.84
N GLY A 10 18.02 34.98 -17.51
CA GLY A 10 18.96 35.99 -17.95
C GLY A 10 19.73 35.48 -19.15
N SER A 11 19.64 36.15 -20.30
CA SER A 11 20.55 35.92 -21.42
C SER A 11 21.65 36.96 -21.39
N CYS A 12 22.88 36.54 -21.15
CA CYS A 12 24.06 37.33 -21.42
C CYS A 12 24.93 36.55 -22.39
N GLN A 13 25.14 37.06 -23.58
CA GLN A 13 26.05 36.52 -24.63
C GLN A 13 25.84 35.06 -25.02
N GLY A 14 24.56 34.64 -25.18
CA GLY A 14 24.26 33.32 -25.80
C GLY A 14 24.32 32.12 -24.84
N ALA A 15 24.56 32.29 -23.56
CA ALA A 15 24.50 31.24 -22.55
C ALA A 15 23.25 31.40 -21.68
N LEU A 16 22.43 30.35 -21.56
CA LEU A 16 21.33 30.25 -20.61
C LEU A 16 21.92 29.91 -19.23
N ALA A 17 21.96 30.87 -18.30
CA ALA A 17 22.24 30.59 -16.91
C ALA A 17 20.92 30.32 -16.17
N VAL A 18 20.74 29.13 -15.67
CA VAL A 18 19.65 28.77 -14.76
C VAL A 18 20.21 28.87 -13.34
N MET A 19 19.79 29.89 -12.60
CA MET A 19 20.08 29.97 -11.17
C MET A 19 18.95 29.33 -10.39
N GLY A 20 19.24 28.28 -9.60
CA GLY A 20 18.34 27.76 -8.59
C GLY A 20 18.12 28.84 -7.50
N LEU A 21 16.86 29.22 -7.31
CA LEU A 21 16.48 30.12 -6.21
C LEU A 21 16.48 29.36 -4.88
N PRO A 22 16.76 30.02 -3.74
CA PRO A 22 16.56 29.42 -2.44
C PRO A 22 15.09 29.04 -2.25
N PHE A 23 14.82 28.13 -1.32
CA PHE A 23 13.47 27.66 -1.01
C PHE A 23 12.56 28.86 -0.63
N LEU A 24 11.61 29.19 -1.45
CA LEU A 24 10.69 30.28 -1.24
C LEU A 24 9.27 29.71 -1.07
N ASP A 25 8.45 30.32 -0.22
CA ASP A 25 7.03 29.93 -0.01
C ASP A 25 6.24 29.84 -1.31
N CYS A 26 6.63 30.57 -2.35
CA CYS A 26 6.02 30.48 -3.69
C CYS A 26 6.34 29.16 -4.43
N LEU A 27 7.27 28.33 -3.95
CA LEU A 27 7.59 27.01 -4.48
C LEU A 27 6.74 25.91 -3.83
N LEU A 28 5.91 26.25 -2.84
CA LEU A 28 4.92 25.35 -2.25
C LEU A 28 3.66 25.32 -3.11
N ASP A 29 2.95 24.18 -3.07
CA ASP A 29 1.62 24.10 -3.66
C ASP A 29 0.61 24.95 -2.87
N SER A 30 -0.64 25.03 -3.33
CA SER A 30 -1.71 25.79 -2.67
C SER A 30 -2.03 25.32 -1.24
N LYS A 31 -1.48 24.19 -0.80
CA LYS A 31 -1.60 23.62 0.54
C LYS A 31 -0.30 23.71 1.36
N GLY A 32 0.69 24.49 0.89
CA GLY A 32 1.97 24.70 1.59
C GLY A 32 2.94 23.51 1.50
N LYS A 33 2.84 22.67 0.47
CA LYS A 33 3.66 21.46 0.33
C LYS A 33 4.87 21.69 -0.56
N ALA A 34 5.96 20.99 -0.25
CA ALA A 34 7.17 20.98 -1.06
C ALA A 34 6.88 20.49 -2.48
N LEU A 35 7.49 21.16 -3.44
CA LEU A 35 7.52 20.75 -4.84
C LEU A 35 8.83 20.01 -5.11
N ALA A 36 8.78 19.07 -6.05
CA ALA A 36 10.00 18.50 -6.63
C ALA A 36 10.93 19.57 -7.20
N ALA A 37 12.22 19.29 -7.41
CA ALA A 37 13.15 20.22 -8.06
C ALA A 37 12.67 20.66 -9.45
N SER A 38 11.82 19.85 -10.10
CA SER A 38 11.10 20.18 -11.34
C SER A 38 9.98 21.22 -11.17
N GLY A 39 9.64 21.64 -9.95
CA GLY A 39 8.50 22.51 -9.63
C GLY A 39 7.14 21.81 -9.68
N ARG A 40 7.10 20.46 -9.68
CA ARG A 40 5.87 19.66 -9.63
C ARG A 40 5.64 19.09 -8.23
N PRO A 41 4.39 18.85 -7.82
CA PRO A 41 4.10 18.14 -6.58
C PRO A 41 4.76 16.77 -6.56
N LEU A 42 5.34 16.39 -5.41
CA LEU A 42 5.86 15.04 -5.20
C LEU A 42 4.73 14.00 -5.33
N PRO A 43 4.97 12.87 -6.01
CA PRO A 43 3.95 11.85 -6.17
C PRO A 43 3.59 11.26 -4.80
N THR A 44 2.29 11.10 -4.54
CA THR A 44 1.79 10.41 -3.36
C THR A 44 1.75 8.91 -3.65
N ARG A 45 2.26 8.09 -2.72
CA ARG A 45 2.27 6.64 -2.83
C ARG A 45 1.32 6.03 -1.82
N PHE A 46 0.83 4.86 -2.15
CA PHE A 46 -0.05 4.09 -1.27
C PHE A 46 0.51 2.68 -1.09
N SER A 47 0.43 2.16 0.11
CA SER A 47 0.76 0.76 0.35
C SER A 47 -0.25 0.11 1.26
N THR A 48 -0.56 -1.15 0.98
CA THR A 48 -1.27 -2.02 1.92
C THR A 48 -0.28 -2.99 2.55
N TYR A 49 -0.47 -3.25 3.84
CA TYR A 49 0.33 -4.19 4.61
C TYR A 49 -0.58 -5.14 5.36
N PHE A 50 -0.41 -6.45 5.13
CA PHE A 50 -1.23 -7.47 5.77
C PHE A 50 -0.43 -8.31 6.75
N TYR A 51 -0.99 -8.51 7.95
CA TYR A 51 -0.54 -9.46 8.97
C TYR A 51 -1.73 -10.23 9.54
N GLY A 52 -1.56 -11.52 9.83
CA GLY A 52 -2.65 -12.36 10.32
C GLY A 52 -2.79 -12.37 11.84
N LEU A 53 -4.00 -12.78 12.29
CA LEU A 53 -4.36 -13.14 13.66
C LEU A 53 -4.48 -12.00 14.66
N GLY A 54 -4.63 -10.76 14.17
CA GLY A 54 -4.96 -9.62 15.01
C GLY A 54 -3.92 -9.26 16.08
N LEU A 55 -4.38 -8.63 17.15
CA LEU A 55 -3.58 -8.21 18.31
C LEU A 55 -4.33 -8.50 19.61
N THR A 56 -3.59 -8.72 20.70
CA THR A 56 -4.15 -8.97 22.02
C THR A 56 -4.72 -7.69 22.64
N LYS A 57 -6.03 -7.56 22.72
CA LYS A 57 -6.75 -6.33 23.12
C LYS A 57 -6.14 -5.62 24.33
N GLN A 58 -5.80 -6.37 25.38
CA GLN A 58 -5.24 -5.84 26.63
C GLN A 58 -3.87 -5.22 26.48
N LEU A 59 -3.12 -5.59 25.43
CA LEU A 59 -1.72 -5.23 25.23
C LEU A 59 -1.49 -4.29 24.05
N TRP A 60 -2.50 -4.04 23.18
CA TRP A 60 -2.32 -3.13 22.07
C TRP A 60 -3.18 -1.89 22.10
N VAL A 61 -4.39 -1.95 22.73
CA VAL A 61 -5.30 -0.79 22.75
C VAL A 61 -4.82 0.25 23.76
N PRO A 62 -4.45 1.48 23.32
CA PRO A 62 -4.14 2.56 24.24
C PRO A 62 -5.37 2.96 25.08
N LYS A 63 -5.17 3.37 26.33
CA LYS A 63 -6.25 3.81 27.23
C LYS A 63 -6.80 5.18 26.85
N THR A 64 -5.96 6.03 26.25
CA THR A 64 -6.32 7.39 25.85
C THR A 64 -6.38 7.49 24.32
N ALA A 65 -7.36 8.24 23.82
CA ALA A 65 -7.44 8.61 22.40
C ALA A 65 -6.71 9.95 22.15
N GLY A 66 -6.40 10.24 20.89
CA GLY A 66 -5.75 11.47 20.47
C GLY A 66 -4.25 11.33 20.25
N LYS A 67 -3.54 12.47 20.14
CA LYS A 67 -2.13 12.52 19.75
C LYS A 67 -1.16 11.99 20.80
N ASP A 68 -1.50 12.15 22.06
CA ASP A 68 -0.61 11.85 23.19
C ASP A 68 -0.94 10.51 23.88
N TYR A 69 -1.42 9.54 23.08
CA TYR A 69 -1.72 8.20 23.59
C TYR A 69 -0.45 7.49 24.11
N GLU A 70 -0.62 6.65 25.12
CA GLU A 70 0.48 5.82 25.63
C GLU A 70 0.83 4.69 24.66
N VAL A 71 2.14 4.40 24.55
CA VAL A 71 2.63 3.25 23.77
C VAL A 71 2.46 2.00 24.61
N THR A 72 1.51 1.16 24.21
CA THR A 72 1.20 -0.11 24.87
C THR A 72 2.23 -1.18 24.51
N GLU A 73 2.19 -2.33 25.23
CA GLU A 73 3.20 -3.40 25.13
C GLU A 73 3.42 -3.86 23.67
N GLN A 74 2.34 -4.14 22.93
CA GLN A 74 2.44 -4.62 21.55
C GLN A 74 2.75 -3.51 20.54
N LEU A 75 2.61 -2.25 20.89
CA LEU A 75 3.00 -1.11 20.07
C LEU A 75 4.44 -0.64 20.33
N LYS A 76 5.13 -1.17 21.37
CA LYS A 76 6.54 -0.81 21.67
C LYS A 76 7.49 -0.93 20.49
N PRO A 77 7.42 -1.98 19.65
CA PRO A 77 8.28 -2.03 18.45
C PRO A 77 8.12 -0.79 17.56
N LEU A 78 6.91 -0.22 17.46
CA LEU A 78 6.60 0.91 16.61
C LEU A 78 6.98 2.28 17.22
N GLN A 79 7.47 2.31 18.47
CA GLN A 79 7.80 3.54 19.17
C GLN A 79 8.77 4.48 18.41
N PRO A 80 9.79 4.00 17.67
CA PRO A 80 10.68 4.88 16.91
C PRO A 80 9.96 5.73 15.86
N LEU A 81 8.87 5.23 15.30
CA LEU A 81 8.06 5.90 14.27
C LEU A 81 6.67 6.30 14.75
N ARG A 82 6.40 6.28 16.08
CA ARG A 82 5.09 6.60 16.66
C ARG A 82 4.48 7.89 16.10
N ALA A 83 5.28 8.93 15.92
CA ALA A 83 4.83 10.21 15.40
C ALA A 83 4.29 10.14 13.96
N LYS A 84 4.65 9.10 13.20
CA LYS A 84 4.22 8.88 11.81
C LYS A 84 3.13 7.81 11.68
N ILE A 85 2.64 7.24 12.79
CA ILE A 85 1.69 6.12 12.80
C ILE A 85 0.39 6.52 13.50
N ASN A 86 -0.75 6.18 12.88
CA ASN A 86 -2.05 6.22 13.54
C ASN A 86 -2.50 4.81 13.93
N VAL A 87 -3.12 4.69 15.08
CA VAL A 87 -3.66 3.44 15.63
C VAL A 87 -5.18 3.55 15.70
N PHE A 88 -5.90 2.58 15.16
CA PHE A 88 -7.36 2.54 15.18
C PHE A 88 -7.84 1.31 15.93
N SER A 89 -8.54 1.54 17.04
CA SER A 89 -9.17 0.50 17.86
C SER A 89 -10.69 0.59 17.83
N GLY A 90 -11.38 -0.40 18.37
CA GLY A 90 -12.84 -0.38 18.45
C GLY A 90 -13.57 -0.45 17.10
N LEU A 91 -12.91 -0.91 16.06
CA LEU A 91 -13.50 -1.10 14.73
C LEU A 91 -14.17 -2.47 14.64
N ARG A 92 -15.14 -2.62 13.73
CA ARG A 92 -15.82 -3.90 13.49
C ARG A 92 -15.93 -4.26 12.02
N VAL A 93 -16.12 -5.54 11.77
CA VAL A 93 -16.58 -6.09 10.49
C VAL A 93 -17.98 -6.65 10.68
N ALA A 94 -18.95 -6.12 9.96
CA ALA A 94 -20.31 -6.68 9.88
C ALA A 94 -20.35 -7.74 8.77
N VAL A 95 -21.10 -8.82 8.95
CA VAL A 95 -21.20 -9.91 7.99
C VAL A 95 -22.47 -9.89 7.14
N ASP A 96 -23.44 -9.02 7.42
CA ASP A 96 -24.65 -8.74 6.61
C ASP A 96 -25.42 -10.00 6.18
N ASN A 97 -25.72 -10.89 7.13
CA ASN A 97 -26.34 -12.19 6.91
C ASN A 97 -25.48 -13.22 6.14
N ASN A 98 -24.26 -12.90 5.76
CA ASN A 98 -23.32 -13.91 5.26
C ASN A 98 -22.75 -14.71 6.44
N PRO A 99 -22.28 -15.94 6.20
CA PRO A 99 -21.52 -16.68 7.21
C PRO A 99 -20.26 -15.89 7.62
N ASN A 100 -19.85 -16.01 8.88
CA ASN A 100 -18.50 -15.64 9.24
C ASN A 100 -17.53 -16.66 8.62
N TYR A 101 -16.84 -16.26 7.55
CA TYR A 101 -15.83 -17.08 6.87
C TYR A 101 -14.49 -17.11 7.65
N GLN A 102 -14.57 -17.09 8.96
CA GLN A 102 -13.38 -17.09 9.84
C GLN A 102 -12.44 -15.92 9.49
N HIS A 103 -11.21 -16.23 9.17
CA HIS A 103 -10.21 -15.22 8.83
C HIS A 103 -10.57 -14.42 7.58
N TRP A 104 -11.30 -15.00 6.63
CA TRP A 104 -11.60 -14.34 5.34
C TRP A 104 -12.56 -13.16 5.46
N SER A 105 -13.51 -13.21 6.41
CA SER A 105 -14.45 -12.10 6.62
C SER A 105 -13.73 -10.79 6.93
N GLY A 106 -12.71 -10.84 7.80
CA GLY A 106 -11.93 -9.66 8.13
C GLY A 106 -11.05 -9.17 7.00
N VAL A 107 -10.37 -10.08 6.28
CA VAL A 107 -9.55 -9.72 5.10
C VAL A 107 -10.38 -9.05 4.04
N GLY A 108 -11.47 -9.69 3.60
CA GLY A 108 -12.30 -9.16 2.54
C GLY A 108 -12.91 -7.81 2.88
N ALA A 109 -13.48 -7.69 4.09
CA ALA A 109 -14.08 -6.45 4.53
C ALA A 109 -13.06 -5.31 4.72
N SER A 110 -11.88 -5.59 5.27
CA SER A 110 -10.83 -4.57 5.44
C SER A 110 -10.24 -4.11 4.12
N ALA A 111 -10.13 -5.02 3.14
CA ALA A 111 -9.56 -4.71 1.84
C ALA A 111 -10.54 -4.04 0.87
N THR A 112 -11.86 -4.29 0.99
CA THR A 112 -12.86 -3.83 0.02
C THR A 112 -13.94 -2.92 0.60
N GLY A 113 -14.11 -2.87 1.93
CA GLY A 113 -15.25 -2.26 2.58
C GLY A 113 -16.55 -3.06 2.42
N ILE A 114 -16.47 -4.32 1.97
CA ILE A 114 -17.62 -5.19 1.70
C ILE A 114 -17.46 -6.49 2.48
N SER A 115 -18.52 -6.90 3.18
CA SER A 115 -18.56 -8.22 3.81
C SER A 115 -18.51 -9.32 2.75
N PRO A 116 -17.53 -10.24 2.75
CA PRO A 116 -17.41 -11.25 1.71
C PRO A 116 -18.65 -12.13 1.60
N THR A 117 -19.09 -12.36 0.36
CA THR A 117 -20.20 -13.31 0.04
C THR A 117 -19.70 -14.71 -0.22
N LYS A 118 -18.40 -14.88 -0.45
CA LYS A 118 -17.74 -16.17 -0.70
C LYS A 118 -16.36 -16.24 -0.08
N MET A 119 -15.99 -17.42 0.39
CA MET A 119 -14.64 -17.71 0.87
C MET A 119 -13.61 -17.48 -0.25
N SER A 120 -12.49 -16.86 0.10
CA SER A 120 -11.34 -16.64 -0.78
C SER A 120 -11.63 -15.85 -2.07
N GLN A 121 -12.68 -15.01 -2.06
CA GLN A 121 -13.00 -14.07 -3.15
C GLN A 121 -13.25 -12.67 -2.59
N PHE A 122 -12.91 -11.67 -3.38
CA PHE A 122 -13.20 -10.28 -3.06
C PHE A 122 -14.40 -9.80 -3.85
N ASP A 123 -15.41 -9.24 -3.19
CA ASP A 123 -16.65 -8.81 -3.84
C ASP A 123 -16.49 -7.53 -4.69
N SER A 124 -15.33 -6.86 -4.58
CA SER A 124 -14.94 -5.72 -5.43
C SER A 124 -13.42 -5.63 -5.57
N LYS A 125 -12.95 -4.63 -6.32
CA LYS A 125 -11.53 -4.23 -6.27
C LYS A 125 -11.13 -3.90 -4.84
N THR A 126 -9.94 -4.35 -4.42
CA THR A 126 -9.36 -3.97 -3.14
C THR A 126 -8.90 -2.52 -3.14
N ILE A 127 -8.79 -1.92 -1.96
CA ILE A 127 -8.48 -0.49 -1.78
C ILE A 127 -7.20 -0.06 -2.50
N ASP A 128 -6.17 -0.90 -2.51
CA ASP A 128 -4.92 -0.63 -3.23
C ASP A 128 -5.15 -0.53 -4.74
N GLN A 129 -6.01 -1.39 -5.31
CA GLN A 129 -6.35 -1.33 -6.73
C GLN A 129 -7.25 -0.15 -7.09
N GLN A 130 -8.15 0.26 -6.18
CA GLN A 130 -8.95 1.47 -6.34
C GLN A 130 -8.05 2.72 -6.31
N VAL A 131 -7.09 2.76 -5.40
CA VAL A 131 -6.10 3.85 -5.32
C VAL A 131 -5.18 3.83 -6.54
N ALA A 132 -4.74 2.66 -7.00
CA ALA A 132 -3.88 2.52 -8.18
C ALA A 132 -4.53 3.05 -9.47
N ASP A 133 -5.85 2.92 -9.61
CA ASP A 133 -6.59 3.49 -10.76
C ASP A 133 -6.39 5.02 -10.88
N VAL A 134 -6.09 5.69 -9.77
CA VAL A 134 -5.95 7.15 -9.73
C VAL A 134 -4.47 7.57 -9.73
N VAL A 135 -3.66 7.01 -8.78
CA VAL A 135 -2.32 7.54 -8.53
C VAL A 135 -1.23 6.92 -9.42
N SER A 136 -1.47 5.74 -10.00
CA SER A 136 -0.43 5.02 -10.76
C SER A 136 -0.32 5.42 -12.22
N ARG A 137 -1.02 6.47 -12.64
CA ARG A 137 -0.88 7.00 -14.00
C ARG A 137 0.55 7.47 -14.23
N GLY A 138 1.21 6.89 -15.21
CA GLY A 138 2.59 7.22 -15.54
C GLY A 138 3.65 6.41 -14.80
N ALA A 139 3.28 5.49 -13.91
CA ALA A 139 4.19 4.54 -13.31
C ALA A 139 4.36 3.29 -14.20
N ARG A 140 5.55 2.68 -14.20
CA ARG A 140 5.86 1.46 -14.96
C ARG A 140 4.96 0.29 -14.58
N PHE A 141 4.72 0.11 -13.28
CA PHE A 141 3.81 -0.90 -12.76
C PHE A 141 2.63 -0.20 -12.09
N LYS A 142 1.40 -0.54 -12.47
CA LYS A 142 0.19 -0.03 -11.84
C LYS A 142 0.18 -0.31 -10.34
N SER A 143 0.56 -1.52 -9.96
CA SER A 143 0.81 -1.95 -8.59
C SER A 143 1.78 -3.13 -8.58
N VAL A 144 2.42 -3.36 -7.44
CA VAL A 144 3.26 -4.52 -7.19
C VAL A 144 2.82 -5.17 -5.88
N ALA A 145 2.79 -6.50 -5.85
CA ALA A 145 2.49 -7.27 -4.65
C ALA A 145 3.66 -8.19 -4.30
N ALA A 146 3.95 -8.35 -3.01
CA ALA A 146 4.97 -9.25 -2.49
C ALA A 146 4.50 -10.00 -1.25
N SER A 147 4.90 -11.27 -1.14
CA SER A 147 4.69 -12.14 0.02
C SER A 147 6.02 -12.55 0.63
N CYS A 148 6.23 -12.19 1.90
CA CYS A 148 7.45 -12.55 2.61
C CYS A 148 7.53 -14.04 2.99
N ALA A 149 6.40 -14.72 3.02
CA ALA A 149 6.32 -16.15 3.36
C ALA A 149 6.50 -17.09 2.15
N GLY A 150 6.72 -16.55 0.95
CA GLY A 150 7.08 -17.36 -0.23
C GLY A 150 5.89 -18.01 -0.96
N ASP A 151 4.66 -17.54 -0.76
CA ASP A 151 3.48 -18.04 -1.47
C ASP A 151 2.83 -16.91 -2.30
N ALA A 152 2.80 -17.07 -3.62
CA ALA A 152 2.23 -16.08 -4.54
C ALA A 152 0.71 -15.85 -4.33
N ARG A 153 0.02 -16.79 -3.68
CA ARG A 153 -1.41 -16.68 -3.34
C ARG A 153 -1.66 -15.78 -2.13
N GLN A 154 -0.63 -15.51 -1.33
CA GLN A 154 -0.69 -14.57 -0.21
C GLN A 154 -0.61 -13.12 -0.70
N SER A 155 -1.47 -12.79 -1.64
CA SER A 155 -1.69 -11.44 -2.12
C SER A 155 -3.13 -11.06 -1.83
N TYR A 156 -3.31 -9.96 -1.11
CA TYR A 156 -4.64 -9.42 -0.78
C TYR A 156 -4.89 -8.14 -1.60
N SER A 157 -4.36 -8.16 -2.81
CA SER A 157 -4.54 -7.19 -3.87
C SER A 157 -5.33 -7.83 -5.01
N SER A 158 -6.52 -7.33 -5.33
CA SER A 158 -7.44 -7.97 -6.28
C SER A 158 -8.23 -6.97 -7.12
N LEU A 159 -8.51 -7.37 -8.35
CA LEU A 159 -9.42 -6.66 -9.25
C LEU A 159 -10.90 -7.01 -9.03
N GLY A 160 -11.19 -7.84 -8.03
CA GLY A 160 -12.50 -8.37 -7.69
C GLY A 160 -12.73 -9.80 -8.17
N GLY A 161 -13.65 -10.52 -7.54
CA GLY A 161 -13.89 -11.93 -7.77
C GLY A 161 -12.69 -12.78 -7.36
N ALA A 162 -12.27 -13.68 -8.25
CA ALA A 162 -11.08 -14.51 -8.11
C ALA A 162 -9.82 -13.88 -8.77
N ASN A 163 -9.88 -12.63 -9.25
CA ASN A 163 -8.79 -11.94 -9.93
C ASN A 163 -7.81 -11.31 -8.93
N THR A 164 -7.17 -12.15 -8.14
CA THR A 164 -6.11 -11.72 -7.24
C THR A 164 -4.79 -11.57 -8.02
N LEU A 165 -4.10 -10.46 -7.80
CA LEU A 165 -2.80 -10.22 -8.41
C LEU A 165 -1.75 -11.09 -7.69
N PRO A 166 -0.93 -11.90 -8.41
CA PRO A 166 0.04 -12.75 -7.76
C PRO A 166 1.14 -11.90 -7.08
N ALA A 167 1.56 -12.35 -5.90
CA ALA A 167 2.67 -11.73 -5.19
C ALA A 167 4.02 -12.27 -5.67
N GLU A 168 5.04 -11.41 -5.68
CA GLU A 168 6.44 -11.83 -5.75
C GLU A 168 6.82 -12.59 -4.47
N VAL A 169 7.51 -13.71 -4.62
CA VAL A 169 7.67 -14.69 -3.54
C VAL A 169 9.07 -14.73 -2.93
N SER A 170 10.01 -13.98 -3.48
CA SER A 170 11.37 -13.88 -2.95
C SER A 170 11.99 -12.51 -3.25
N PRO A 171 12.99 -12.08 -2.46
CA PRO A 171 13.74 -10.87 -2.78
C PRO A 171 14.36 -10.89 -4.19
N LEU A 172 14.85 -12.05 -4.66
CA LEU A 172 15.42 -12.15 -5.99
C LEU A 172 14.36 -12.02 -7.09
N SER A 173 13.17 -12.64 -6.94
CA SER A 173 12.08 -12.50 -7.92
C SER A 173 11.59 -11.06 -7.99
N LEU A 174 11.40 -10.41 -6.84
CA LEU A 174 11.00 -9.00 -6.76
C LEU A 174 12.07 -8.09 -7.37
N TYR A 175 13.35 -8.29 -7.03
CA TYR A 175 14.47 -7.55 -7.62
C TYR A 175 14.49 -7.69 -9.15
N THR A 176 14.38 -8.91 -9.66
CA THR A 176 14.40 -9.20 -11.09
C THR A 176 13.27 -8.52 -11.84
N ARG A 177 12.07 -8.49 -11.24
CA ARG A 177 10.92 -7.76 -11.80
C ARG A 177 11.18 -6.26 -11.86
N LEU A 178 11.72 -5.68 -10.79
CA LEU A 178 11.89 -4.23 -10.67
C LEU A 178 13.13 -3.72 -11.40
N PHE A 179 14.27 -4.39 -11.25
CA PHE A 179 15.61 -3.94 -11.63
C PHE A 179 16.31 -4.88 -12.62
N GLY A 180 15.59 -5.85 -13.18
CA GLY A 180 16.11 -6.77 -14.17
C GLY A 180 16.40 -6.11 -15.54
N PRO A 181 16.59 -6.89 -16.62
CA PRO A 181 17.14 -6.41 -17.92
C PRO A 181 16.39 -5.24 -18.56
N GLY A 182 15.11 -5.05 -18.27
CA GLY A 182 14.30 -3.93 -18.78
C GLY A 182 14.37 -2.64 -17.93
N PHE A 183 15.10 -2.65 -16.84
CA PHE A 183 15.24 -1.47 -15.98
C PHE A 183 16.38 -0.56 -16.44
N GLN A 184 16.10 0.72 -16.55
CA GLN A 184 17.10 1.77 -16.74
C GLN A 184 17.00 2.76 -15.59
N ASP A 185 18.12 2.99 -14.91
CA ASP A 185 18.19 3.93 -13.80
C ASP A 185 17.92 5.36 -14.28
N PRO A 186 16.80 5.98 -13.89
CA PRO A 186 16.47 7.31 -14.36
C PRO A 186 17.44 8.41 -13.91
N SER A 187 18.27 8.14 -12.91
CA SER A 187 19.30 9.10 -12.45
C SER A 187 20.51 9.20 -13.39
N LYS A 188 20.71 8.17 -14.25
CA LYS A 188 21.85 8.13 -15.17
C LYS A 188 21.58 8.93 -16.46
N GLY A 189 22.60 9.58 -16.98
CA GLY A 189 22.50 10.46 -18.15
C GLY A 189 22.24 9.76 -19.49
N ASP A 190 22.41 8.44 -19.55
CA ASP A 190 22.29 7.59 -20.76
C ASP A 190 20.92 6.94 -20.93
N TRP A 191 19.91 7.32 -20.12
CA TRP A 191 18.56 6.78 -20.20
C TRP A 191 17.97 6.97 -21.61
N LYS A 192 17.40 5.93 -22.19
CA LYS A 192 16.74 5.93 -23.49
C LYS A 192 15.42 5.14 -23.41
N PRO A 193 14.37 5.54 -24.15
CA PRO A 193 13.15 4.74 -24.27
C PRO A 193 13.44 3.30 -24.71
N ASP A 194 12.76 2.31 -24.15
CA ASP A 194 12.89 0.92 -24.53
C ASP A 194 12.37 0.71 -25.96
N PRO A 195 13.21 0.22 -26.91
CA PRO A 195 12.77 -0.04 -28.28
C PRO A 195 11.63 -1.04 -28.41
N GLN A 196 11.51 -2.01 -27.48
CA GLN A 196 10.40 -2.98 -27.49
C GLN A 196 9.08 -2.30 -27.10
N VAL A 197 9.10 -1.42 -26.11
CA VAL A 197 7.92 -0.62 -25.71
C VAL A 197 7.52 0.32 -26.84
N MET A 198 8.47 0.93 -27.54
CA MET A 198 8.21 1.76 -28.73
C MET A 198 7.52 0.97 -29.84
N LEU A 199 7.96 -0.27 -30.10
CA LEU A 199 7.35 -1.14 -31.10
C LEU A 199 5.92 -1.54 -30.70
N GLN A 200 5.71 -1.93 -29.43
CA GLN A 200 4.41 -2.30 -28.92
C GLN A 200 3.42 -1.12 -28.97
N GLN A 201 3.86 0.08 -28.64
CA GLN A 201 3.05 1.29 -28.77
C GLN A 201 2.64 1.54 -30.22
N SER A 202 3.55 1.35 -31.17
CA SER A 202 3.26 1.49 -32.61
C SER A 202 2.18 0.50 -33.08
N VAL A 203 2.19 -0.74 -32.60
CA VAL A 203 1.18 -1.76 -32.93
C VAL A 203 -0.18 -1.37 -32.35
N LEU A 204 -0.24 -0.93 -31.10
CA LEU A 204 -1.50 -0.52 -30.45
C LEU A 204 -2.13 0.70 -31.11
N SER A 205 -1.33 1.66 -31.58
CA SER A 205 -1.85 2.85 -32.27
C SER A 205 -2.56 2.51 -33.58
N VAL A 206 -2.08 1.50 -34.32
CA VAL A 206 -2.72 1.00 -35.55
C VAL A 206 -4.10 0.36 -35.23
N VAL A 207 -4.18 -0.40 -34.13
CA VAL A 207 -5.44 -1.04 -33.69
C VAL A 207 -6.47 0.01 -33.25
N ALA A 208 -6.03 1.14 -32.70
CA ALA A 208 -6.92 2.21 -32.24
C ALA A 208 -7.69 2.89 -33.40
N ASP A 209 -7.09 2.97 -34.59
CA ASP A 209 -7.74 3.55 -35.78
C ASP A 209 -8.84 2.64 -36.37
N ASP A 210 -8.67 1.31 -36.27
CA ASP A 210 -9.68 0.34 -36.73
C ASP A 210 -10.86 0.24 -35.75
N ARG A 211 -10.68 0.65 -34.48
CA ARG A 211 -11.72 0.68 -33.44
C ARG A 211 -12.98 1.41 -33.86
N LYS A 212 -12.84 2.63 -34.41
CA LYS A 212 -14.01 3.46 -34.78
C LYS A 212 -14.91 2.79 -35.82
N ARG A 213 -14.31 2.01 -36.74
CA ARG A 213 -15.05 1.26 -37.77
C ARG A 213 -15.75 0.05 -37.16
N ALA A 214 -15.06 -0.74 -36.34
CA ALA A 214 -15.60 -1.93 -35.69
C ALA A 214 -16.80 -1.57 -34.77
N MET A 215 -16.71 -0.49 -34.01
CA MET A 215 -17.79 -0.08 -33.09
C MET A 215 -19.10 0.35 -33.77
N GLN A 216 -19.05 0.77 -35.05
CA GLN A 216 -20.25 1.20 -35.79
C GLN A 216 -21.12 0.00 -36.22
N GLU A 217 -20.53 -1.19 -36.39
CA GLU A 217 -21.17 -2.38 -36.91
C GLU A 217 -21.71 -3.32 -35.82
N LEU A 218 -21.44 -3.04 -34.53
CA LEU A 218 -21.76 -3.94 -33.39
C LEU A 218 -23.11 -3.63 -32.74
N GLY A 219 -23.79 -4.67 -32.27
CA GLY A 219 -24.98 -4.58 -31.41
C GLY A 219 -24.65 -4.07 -29.98
N ALA A 220 -25.68 -3.68 -29.20
CA ALA A 220 -25.49 -3.06 -27.87
C ALA A 220 -24.70 -3.94 -26.88
N SER A 221 -24.93 -5.25 -26.86
CA SER A 221 -24.23 -6.20 -25.98
C SER A 221 -22.74 -6.31 -26.33
N ASP A 222 -22.42 -6.38 -27.63
CA ASP A 222 -21.05 -6.51 -28.10
C ASP A 222 -20.28 -5.18 -27.99
N ARG A 223 -20.98 -4.05 -28.14
CA ARG A 223 -20.39 -2.72 -27.85
C ARG A 223 -19.92 -2.65 -26.40
N SER A 224 -20.71 -3.10 -25.42
CA SER A 224 -20.31 -3.08 -24.01
C SER A 224 -19.06 -3.94 -23.74
N ARG A 225 -18.96 -5.13 -24.35
CA ARG A 225 -17.76 -5.98 -24.23
C ARG A 225 -16.55 -5.37 -24.91
N MET A 226 -16.75 -4.79 -26.07
CA MET A 226 -15.69 -4.10 -26.80
C MET A 226 -15.24 -2.83 -26.11
N ASP A 227 -16.14 -2.08 -25.44
CA ASP A 227 -15.76 -0.93 -24.63
C ASP A 227 -14.88 -1.32 -23.43
N GLN A 228 -15.18 -2.45 -22.77
CA GLN A 228 -14.31 -3.00 -21.72
C GLN A 228 -12.93 -3.39 -22.27
N TYR A 229 -12.90 -4.09 -23.41
CA TYR A 229 -11.66 -4.46 -24.09
C TYR A 229 -10.84 -3.22 -24.47
N PHE A 230 -11.46 -2.21 -25.08
CA PHE A 230 -10.78 -0.97 -25.47
C PHE A 230 -10.34 -0.12 -24.29
N THR A 231 -11.04 -0.19 -23.14
CA THR A 231 -10.59 0.43 -21.92
C THR A 231 -9.26 -0.19 -21.46
N SER A 232 -9.16 -1.52 -21.48
CA SER A 232 -7.93 -2.23 -21.14
C SER A 232 -6.78 -1.93 -22.13
N VAL A 233 -7.08 -1.84 -23.43
CA VAL A 233 -6.10 -1.43 -24.44
C VAL A 233 -5.62 0.01 -24.20
N ARG A 234 -6.53 0.92 -23.85
CA ARG A 234 -6.19 2.30 -23.54
C ARG A 234 -5.34 2.43 -22.28
N GLU A 235 -5.63 1.64 -21.26
CA GLU A 235 -4.78 1.58 -20.07
C GLU A 235 -3.37 1.08 -20.41
N ALA A 236 -3.25 0.05 -21.25
CA ALA A 236 -1.96 -0.44 -21.74
C ALA A 236 -1.20 0.62 -22.56
N GLU A 237 -1.88 1.36 -23.44
CA GLU A 237 -1.28 2.47 -24.20
C GLU A 237 -0.72 3.57 -23.28
N LEU A 238 -1.52 3.97 -22.27
CA LEU A 238 -1.08 4.99 -21.30
C LEU A 238 0.11 4.52 -20.48
N GLN A 239 0.14 3.24 -20.10
CA GLN A 239 1.27 2.65 -19.40
C GLN A 239 2.52 2.64 -20.28
N MET A 240 2.42 2.19 -21.54
CA MET A 240 3.54 2.21 -22.49
C MET A 240 4.04 3.64 -22.76
N GLN A 241 3.13 4.63 -22.87
CA GLN A 241 3.53 6.03 -23.00
C GLN A 241 4.34 6.51 -21.80
N ALA A 242 3.97 6.06 -20.60
CA ALA A 242 4.70 6.38 -19.38
C ALA A 242 6.09 5.73 -19.35
N GLU A 243 6.19 4.46 -19.77
CA GLU A 243 7.46 3.73 -19.84
C GLU A 243 8.44 4.34 -20.87
N LEU A 244 7.93 5.04 -21.88
CA LEU A 244 8.75 5.76 -22.87
C LEU A 244 9.23 7.14 -22.38
N GLN A 245 8.72 7.61 -21.24
CA GLN A 245 9.17 8.84 -20.63
C GLN A 245 10.16 8.53 -19.51
N ARG A 246 11.25 9.31 -19.44
CA ARG A 246 12.17 9.22 -18.31
C ARG A 246 11.43 9.61 -17.04
N PRO A 247 11.34 8.75 -16.02
CA PRO A 247 10.77 9.13 -14.73
C PRO A 247 11.53 10.28 -14.10
N GLU A 248 10.81 11.27 -13.59
CA GLU A 248 11.39 12.33 -12.77
C GLU A 248 11.41 11.86 -11.32
N ILE A 249 12.61 11.53 -10.81
CA ILE A 249 12.79 11.06 -9.42
C ILE A 249 13.51 12.14 -8.61
N GLU A 250 13.01 12.39 -7.41
CA GLU A 250 13.60 13.28 -6.42
C GLU A 250 14.49 12.54 -5.42
N ALA A 251 14.16 11.30 -5.14
CA ALA A 251 14.93 10.49 -4.21
C ALA A 251 16.28 10.09 -4.80
N LYS A 252 17.37 10.45 -4.09
CA LYS A 252 18.72 10.01 -4.44
C LYS A 252 18.98 8.64 -3.84
N VAL A 253 18.67 7.60 -4.60
CA VAL A 253 18.83 6.21 -4.16
C VAL A 253 19.81 5.46 -5.04
N ALA A 254 20.64 4.62 -4.43
CA ALA A 254 21.49 3.68 -5.14
C ALA A 254 20.74 2.34 -5.28
N ILE A 255 20.67 1.82 -6.49
CA ILE A 255 20.12 0.48 -6.74
C ILE A 255 21.15 -0.54 -6.23
N PRO A 256 20.80 -1.42 -5.28
CA PRO A 256 21.71 -2.43 -4.77
C PRO A 256 22.02 -3.51 -5.83
N ALA A 257 23.03 -4.32 -5.56
CA ALA A 257 23.21 -5.57 -6.30
C ALA A 257 22.02 -6.52 -6.08
N ALA A 258 21.82 -7.43 -7.02
CA ALA A 258 20.79 -8.46 -6.87
C ALA A 258 21.03 -9.27 -5.59
N PRO A 259 20.00 -9.50 -4.76
CA PRO A 259 20.11 -10.36 -3.60
C PRO A 259 20.37 -11.82 -4.04
N GLU A 260 21.02 -12.59 -3.16
CA GLU A 260 21.13 -14.01 -3.36
C GLU A 260 19.77 -14.72 -3.27
N GLU A 261 19.65 -15.85 -3.96
CA GLU A 261 18.46 -16.72 -3.82
C GLU A 261 18.35 -17.22 -2.38
N MET A 262 17.17 -17.11 -1.81
CA MET A 262 16.90 -17.59 -0.45
C MET A 262 15.53 -18.25 -0.35
N ALA A 263 15.43 -19.27 0.49
CA ALA A 263 14.16 -19.88 0.81
C ALA A 263 13.29 -18.90 1.60
N CYS A 264 12.04 -18.70 1.15
CA CYS A 264 11.04 -17.91 1.86
C CYS A 264 9.98 -18.85 2.43
N ASN A 265 9.66 -18.71 3.70
CA ASN A 265 8.70 -19.57 4.41
C ASN A 265 8.22 -18.89 5.70
N ASN A 266 7.27 -19.52 6.39
CA ASN A 266 6.64 -19.02 7.61
C ASN A 266 7.50 -19.14 8.90
N ALA A 267 8.74 -19.62 8.83
CA ALA A 267 9.62 -19.63 10.01
C ALA A 267 9.99 -18.19 10.41
N LEU A 268 9.76 -17.80 11.66
CA LEU A 268 10.03 -16.45 12.14
C LEU A 268 11.46 -15.97 11.87
N PRO A 269 12.53 -16.78 12.08
CA PRO A 269 13.90 -16.39 11.73
C PRO A 269 14.07 -16.10 10.23
N ASN A 270 13.32 -16.78 9.36
CA ASN A 270 13.35 -16.54 7.93
C ASN A 270 12.61 -15.23 7.59
N LEU A 271 11.41 -15.01 8.13
CA LEU A 271 10.66 -13.77 7.93
C LEU A 271 11.46 -12.53 8.38
N ARG A 272 12.18 -12.61 9.50
CA ARG A 272 13.07 -11.54 9.98
C ARG A 272 14.25 -11.23 9.03
N LYS A 273 14.61 -12.15 8.13
CA LYS A 273 15.61 -11.93 7.08
C LYS A 273 14.99 -11.43 5.78
N VAL A 274 13.87 -12.04 5.36
CA VAL A 274 13.22 -11.78 4.09
C VAL A 274 12.48 -10.44 4.11
N THR A 275 11.73 -10.14 5.19
CA THR A 275 10.89 -8.94 5.26
C THR A 275 11.67 -7.63 5.07
N PRO A 276 12.83 -7.38 5.72
CA PRO A 276 13.60 -6.18 5.46
C PRO A 276 14.09 -6.06 4.02
N LEU A 277 14.50 -7.18 3.38
CA LEU A 277 14.94 -7.16 1.98
C LEU A 277 13.80 -6.82 1.02
N MET A 278 12.62 -7.46 1.20
CA MET A 278 11.41 -7.15 0.43
C MET A 278 10.99 -5.70 0.65
N SER A 279 11.05 -5.22 1.90
CA SER A 279 10.71 -3.84 2.28
C SER A 279 11.64 -2.82 1.61
N ARG A 280 12.93 -3.11 1.60
CA ARG A 280 13.92 -2.27 0.90
C ARG A 280 13.64 -2.19 -0.59
N LEU A 281 13.32 -3.31 -1.25
CA LEU A 281 12.98 -3.33 -2.67
C LEU A 281 11.68 -2.59 -2.95
N ALA A 282 10.66 -2.72 -2.09
CA ALA A 282 9.41 -1.97 -2.19
C ALA A 282 9.66 -0.46 -2.07
N ALA A 283 10.46 -0.04 -1.09
CA ALA A 283 10.83 1.37 -0.91
C ALA A 283 11.57 1.92 -2.14
N LEU A 284 12.53 1.17 -2.69
CA LEU A 284 13.26 1.55 -3.89
C LEU A 284 12.34 1.63 -5.12
N ALA A 285 11.41 0.69 -5.29
CA ALA A 285 10.43 0.72 -6.39
C ALA A 285 9.57 1.98 -6.36
N MET A 286 9.13 2.39 -5.16
CA MET A 286 8.34 3.62 -4.97
C MET A 286 9.21 4.88 -5.11
N ALA A 287 10.42 4.89 -4.59
CA ALA A 287 11.35 6.01 -4.69
C ALA A 287 11.80 6.29 -6.13
N THR A 288 11.92 5.26 -6.95
CA THR A 288 12.27 5.36 -8.39
C THR A 288 11.06 5.49 -9.29
N ASP A 289 9.87 5.71 -8.72
CA ASP A 289 8.57 5.86 -9.41
C ASP A 289 8.23 4.71 -10.36
N GLN A 290 8.77 3.51 -10.12
CA GLN A 290 8.38 2.32 -10.88
C GLN A 290 6.96 1.88 -10.56
N THR A 291 6.54 2.07 -9.31
CA THR A 291 5.15 1.93 -8.87
C THR A 291 4.84 2.95 -7.79
N ARG A 292 3.58 3.37 -7.73
CA ARG A 292 3.07 4.23 -6.65
C ARG A 292 2.15 3.47 -5.70
N VAL A 293 1.87 2.20 -5.99
CA VAL A 293 1.05 1.35 -5.15
C VAL A 293 1.74 0.01 -4.93
N PHE A 294 1.90 -0.37 -3.65
CA PHE A 294 2.56 -1.60 -3.26
C PHE A 294 1.72 -2.38 -2.25
N HIS A 295 1.58 -3.69 -2.42
CA HIS A 295 1.00 -4.58 -1.42
C HIS A 295 2.08 -5.48 -0.82
N MET A 296 2.16 -5.53 0.51
CA MET A 296 3.05 -6.42 1.26
C MET A 296 2.23 -7.33 2.17
N SER A 297 2.49 -8.63 2.12
CA SER A 297 1.99 -9.59 3.11
C SER A 297 3.13 -10.30 3.81
N VAL A 298 3.05 -10.45 5.13
CA VAL A 298 4.04 -11.20 5.92
C VAL A 298 3.54 -12.57 6.31
N SER A 299 2.25 -12.81 6.14
CA SER A 299 1.61 -14.10 6.40
C SER A 299 0.28 -14.22 5.65
N GLU A 300 -0.32 -15.41 5.67
CA GLU A 300 -1.69 -15.68 5.28
C GLU A 300 -2.70 -15.30 6.37
N PRO A 301 -4.02 -15.20 6.04
CA PRO A 301 -5.08 -15.18 7.03
C PRO A 301 -5.04 -16.47 7.85
N GLY A 302 -5.12 -16.37 9.17
CA GLY A 302 -4.83 -17.51 10.04
C GLY A 302 -3.33 -17.89 10.05
N SER A 303 -2.47 -16.92 10.09
CA SER A 303 -1.01 -16.94 10.02
C SER A 303 -0.34 -18.23 10.51
N GLN A 304 0.39 -18.92 9.63
CA GLN A 304 1.15 -20.13 9.95
C GLN A 304 2.59 -19.82 10.38
N ILE A 305 2.86 -18.64 10.87
CA ILE A 305 4.19 -18.29 11.42
C ILE A 305 4.54 -19.27 12.55
N PHE A 306 5.78 -19.73 12.58
CA PHE A 306 6.27 -20.61 13.64
C PHE A 306 7.72 -20.29 14.02
N ILE A 307 8.06 -20.65 15.26
CA ILE A 307 9.43 -20.61 15.76
C ILE A 307 9.98 -22.05 15.70
N PRO A 308 11.10 -22.32 15.00
CA PRO A 308 11.70 -23.64 14.95
C PRO A 308 12.01 -24.18 16.36
N GLY A 309 11.52 -25.36 16.65
CA GLY A 309 11.63 -25.99 17.97
C GLY A 309 10.43 -25.82 18.89
N ASP A 310 9.53 -24.89 18.58
CA ASP A 310 8.26 -24.76 19.31
C ASP A 310 7.30 -25.88 18.93
N SER A 311 6.53 -26.34 19.91
CA SER A 311 5.54 -27.41 19.71
C SER A 311 4.31 -26.96 18.92
N LEU A 312 3.98 -25.67 18.95
CA LEU A 312 2.81 -25.09 18.30
C LEU A 312 3.20 -23.87 17.49
N GLY A 313 2.73 -23.79 16.24
CA GLY A 313 2.79 -22.58 15.44
C GLY A 313 1.80 -21.52 15.94
N TYR A 314 1.85 -20.33 15.34
CA TYR A 314 1.07 -19.17 15.78
C TYR A 314 -0.44 -19.46 15.72
N HIS A 315 -0.97 -19.86 14.57
CA HIS A 315 -2.42 -20.13 14.42
C HIS A 315 -2.90 -21.21 15.40
N GLN A 316 -2.17 -22.32 15.48
CA GLN A 316 -2.53 -23.41 16.40
C GLN A 316 -2.51 -22.93 17.87
N SER A 317 -1.53 -22.08 18.24
CA SER A 317 -1.48 -21.47 19.58
C SER A 317 -2.74 -20.64 19.88
N THR A 318 -3.33 -19.95 18.91
CA THR A 318 -4.56 -19.16 19.18
C THR A 318 -5.73 -20.04 19.65
N HIS A 319 -5.82 -21.28 19.18
CA HIS A 319 -6.91 -22.19 19.54
C HIS A 319 -6.56 -23.05 20.76
N GLU A 320 -5.33 -23.53 20.87
CA GLU A 320 -4.95 -24.52 21.88
C GLU A 320 -4.41 -23.91 23.18
N GLU A 321 -3.68 -22.77 23.11
CA GLU A 321 -3.20 -22.13 24.33
C GLU A 321 -4.39 -21.66 25.20
N PRO A 322 -4.44 -22.02 26.51
CA PRO A 322 -5.45 -21.50 27.41
C PRO A 322 -5.22 -20.00 27.66
N ILE A 323 -6.31 -19.30 27.93
CA ILE A 323 -6.23 -17.92 28.46
C ILE A 323 -5.68 -18.03 29.89
N ASP A 324 -4.57 -17.35 30.15
CA ASP A 324 -4.00 -17.29 31.48
C ASP A 324 -4.98 -16.56 32.42
N PRO A 325 -5.40 -17.18 33.54
CA PRO A 325 -6.43 -16.61 34.40
C PRO A 325 -5.99 -15.34 35.16
N LEU A 326 -4.70 -15.10 35.32
CA LEU A 326 -4.15 -13.91 35.96
C LEU A 326 -3.95 -12.77 34.98
N LEU A 327 -3.50 -13.09 33.76
CA LEU A 327 -3.22 -12.10 32.72
C LEU A 327 -4.45 -11.75 31.87
N GLY A 328 -5.41 -12.69 31.77
CA GLY A 328 -6.62 -12.50 30.94
C GLY A 328 -6.38 -12.63 29.44
N TYR A 329 -5.22 -13.14 29.00
CA TYR A 329 -4.88 -13.34 27.58
C TYR A 329 -3.97 -14.57 27.41
N GLN A 330 -3.60 -14.89 26.16
CA GLN A 330 -2.75 -16.01 25.77
C GLN A 330 -1.30 -15.51 25.58
N PRO A 331 -0.34 -15.80 26.52
CA PRO A 331 1.02 -15.21 26.47
C PRO A 331 1.83 -15.55 25.22
N ARG A 332 1.73 -16.79 24.71
CA ARG A 332 2.43 -17.19 23.48
C ARG A 332 1.89 -16.44 22.26
N VAL A 333 0.55 -16.36 22.14
CA VAL A 333 -0.12 -15.58 21.10
C VAL A 333 0.30 -14.10 21.17
N ALA A 334 0.35 -13.54 22.39
CA ALA A 334 0.77 -12.16 22.60
C ALA A 334 2.20 -11.90 22.13
N ASN A 335 3.12 -12.86 22.27
CA ASN A 335 4.48 -12.75 21.75
C ASN A 335 4.50 -12.73 20.21
N TYR A 336 3.70 -13.57 19.53
CA TYR A 336 3.58 -13.52 18.08
C TYR A 336 3.04 -12.18 17.57
N ASN A 337 2.13 -11.56 18.32
CA ASN A 337 1.63 -10.22 17.98
C ASN A 337 2.77 -9.17 18.00
N VAL A 338 3.69 -9.25 18.97
CA VAL A 338 4.88 -8.37 19.01
C VAL A 338 5.74 -8.59 17.76
N TYR A 339 5.95 -9.83 17.32
CA TYR A 339 6.72 -10.14 16.12
C TYR A 339 6.07 -9.55 14.85
N ASN A 340 4.74 -9.58 14.74
CA ASN A 340 4.04 -8.90 13.65
C ASN A 340 4.35 -7.40 13.62
N MET A 341 4.41 -6.74 14.76
CA MET A 341 4.73 -5.30 14.86
C MET A 341 6.22 -5.03 14.58
N GLU A 342 7.14 -5.94 14.94
CA GLU A 342 8.55 -5.86 14.54
C GLU A 342 8.71 -5.94 13.02
N LEU A 343 8.03 -6.88 12.36
CA LEU A 343 8.04 -7.03 10.91
C LEU A 343 7.41 -5.80 10.21
N PHE A 344 6.33 -5.26 10.77
CA PHE A 344 5.74 -4.02 10.27
C PHE A 344 6.67 -2.83 10.44
N LEU A 345 7.35 -2.70 11.60
CA LEU A 345 8.35 -1.67 11.80
C LEU A 345 9.44 -1.74 10.72
N SER A 346 9.95 -2.93 10.39
CA SER A 346 11.00 -3.07 9.38
C SER A 346 10.56 -2.56 8.01
N TYR A 347 9.27 -2.73 7.66
CA TYR A 347 8.71 -2.15 6.44
C TYR A 347 8.69 -0.62 6.48
N LEU A 348 8.22 -0.05 7.57
CA LEU A 348 8.15 1.40 7.73
C LEU A 348 9.53 2.05 7.78
N GLN A 349 10.52 1.40 8.40
CA GLN A 349 11.89 1.91 8.48
C GLN A 349 12.55 2.03 7.11
N GLU A 350 12.31 1.10 6.20
CA GLU A 350 12.85 1.19 4.83
C GLU A 350 12.24 2.34 4.02
N LEU A 351 10.97 2.65 4.25
CA LEU A 351 10.33 3.82 3.66
C LEU A 351 10.85 5.12 4.29
N ASP A 352 11.06 5.12 5.61
CA ASP A 352 11.50 6.30 6.34
C ASP A 352 13.00 6.59 6.14
N ALA A 353 13.77 5.59 5.76
CA ALA A 353 15.22 5.73 5.50
C ALA A 353 15.56 6.45 4.19
N ILE A 354 14.59 6.64 3.28
CA ILE A 354 14.83 7.30 1.99
C ILE A 354 14.45 8.77 2.09
N PRO A 355 15.42 9.71 2.04
CA PRO A 355 15.12 11.13 1.97
C PRO A 355 14.43 11.49 0.65
N GLU A 356 13.38 12.26 0.71
CA GLU A 356 12.65 12.76 -0.46
C GLU A 356 12.05 14.13 -0.15
N GLY A 357 12.32 15.12 -0.99
CA GLY A 357 11.84 16.48 -0.77
C GLY A 357 12.32 17.06 0.58
N ASP A 358 11.38 17.54 1.36
CA ASP A 358 11.56 18.09 2.71
C ASP A 358 11.35 17.05 3.84
N GLY A 359 11.13 15.79 3.48
CA GLY A 359 10.88 14.70 4.41
C GLY A 359 11.53 13.39 3.99
N THR A 360 10.81 12.32 4.21
CA THR A 360 11.19 10.97 3.79
C THR A 360 10.13 10.39 2.84
N LEU A 361 10.45 9.30 2.15
CA LEU A 361 9.48 8.60 1.32
C LEU A 361 8.22 8.22 2.12
N LEU A 362 8.36 7.87 3.42
CA LEU A 362 7.22 7.58 4.28
C LEU A 362 6.28 8.77 4.45
N ASP A 363 6.78 10.00 4.51
CA ASP A 363 5.95 11.21 4.62
C ASP A 363 5.12 11.44 3.34
N HIS A 364 5.60 10.97 2.19
CA HIS A 364 4.92 11.02 0.89
C HIS A 364 4.12 9.75 0.57
N CYS A 365 4.10 8.78 1.49
CA CYS A 365 3.31 7.57 1.43
C CYS A 365 2.09 7.64 2.37
N LEU A 366 1.15 6.74 2.13
CA LEU A 366 0.16 6.27 3.09
C LEU A 366 0.18 4.75 3.10
N VAL A 367 0.63 4.18 4.22
CA VAL A 367 0.59 2.74 4.47
C VAL A 367 -0.69 2.41 5.21
N TYR A 368 -1.48 1.47 4.72
CA TYR A 368 -2.73 0.97 5.27
C TYR A 368 -2.51 -0.47 5.74
N ALA A 369 -2.31 -0.64 7.05
CA ALA A 369 -2.06 -1.96 7.65
C ALA A 369 -3.34 -2.53 8.23
N PHE A 370 -3.65 -3.78 7.87
CA PHE A 370 -4.87 -4.48 8.26
C PHE A 370 -4.62 -5.95 8.55
N THR A 371 -5.58 -6.56 9.22
CA THR A 371 -5.55 -7.96 9.66
C THR A 371 -6.90 -8.62 9.40
N ASP A 372 -6.97 -9.91 9.70
CA ASP A 372 -8.12 -10.78 9.44
C ASP A 372 -9.12 -10.87 10.61
N VAL A 373 -8.67 -10.72 11.86
CA VAL A 373 -9.50 -10.88 13.05
C VAL A 373 -9.04 -9.95 14.18
N ALA A 374 -9.90 -9.74 15.17
CA ALA A 374 -9.55 -9.05 16.41
C ALA A 374 -8.98 -10.01 17.46
N PHE A 375 -9.70 -11.11 17.75
CA PHE A 375 -9.31 -12.14 18.68
C PHE A 375 -9.40 -13.50 17.99
N ALA A 376 -8.24 -14.07 17.66
CA ALA A 376 -8.14 -15.22 16.79
C ALA A 376 -8.76 -16.50 17.36
N LYS A 377 -8.74 -16.70 18.69
CA LYS A 377 -9.29 -17.88 19.36
C LYS A 377 -10.74 -18.20 18.95
N ILE A 378 -11.54 -17.15 18.71
CA ILE A 378 -12.95 -17.26 18.35
C ILE A 378 -13.29 -16.56 17.02
N HIS A 379 -12.28 -16.19 16.25
CA HIS A 379 -12.43 -15.46 14.98
C HIS A 379 -13.30 -14.18 15.13
N ALA A 380 -13.07 -13.42 16.23
CA ALA A 380 -13.85 -12.23 16.51
C ALA A 380 -13.64 -11.15 15.47
N LEU A 381 -14.74 -10.51 15.07
CA LEU A 381 -14.77 -9.42 14.10
C LEU A 381 -15.04 -8.05 14.74
N ASP A 382 -15.23 -8.02 16.06
CA ASP A 382 -15.35 -6.79 16.87
C ASP A 382 -14.01 -6.44 17.51
N GLY A 383 -13.56 -5.20 17.31
CA GLY A 383 -12.29 -4.71 17.82
C GLY A 383 -11.11 -4.95 16.85
N ILE A 384 -11.38 -5.08 15.55
CA ILE A 384 -10.33 -5.27 14.52
C ILE A 384 -9.26 -4.18 14.65
N PRO A 385 -7.98 -4.54 14.85
CA PRO A 385 -6.88 -3.58 14.87
C PRO A 385 -6.52 -3.14 13.46
N MET A 386 -6.42 -1.82 13.27
CA MET A 386 -5.88 -1.25 12.03
C MET A 386 -4.86 -0.17 12.35
N LEU A 387 -3.89 0.00 11.46
CA LEU A 387 -2.91 1.07 11.56
C LEU A 387 -2.78 1.78 10.22
N THR A 388 -2.43 3.07 10.26
CA THR A 388 -1.91 3.76 9.08
C THR A 388 -0.57 4.42 9.42
N ALA A 389 0.31 4.52 8.43
CA ALA A 389 1.59 5.21 8.61
C ALA A 389 1.88 6.11 7.41
N GLY A 390 2.56 7.22 7.68
CA GLY A 390 2.81 8.25 6.68
C GLY A 390 1.65 9.23 6.49
N SER A 391 1.97 10.39 5.92
CA SER A 391 1.06 11.54 5.89
C SER A 391 0.37 11.79 4.54
N ALA A 392 0.59 10.95 3.52
CA ALA A 392 0.07 11.17 2.17
C ALA A 392 0.39 12.59 1.64
N ASN A 393 1.64 13.01 1.69
CA ASN A 393 2.06 14.40 1.39
C ASN A 393 1.39 15.43 2.31
N GLY A 394 1.28 15.12 3.63
CA GLY A 394 0.69 16.00 4.64
C GLY A 394 -0.83 16.14 4.56
N ARG A 395 -1.53 15.29 3.78
CA ARG A 395 -3.01 15.28 3.73
C ARG A 395 -3.63 14.51 4.87
N MET A 396 -2.84 13.74 5.61
CA MET A 396 -3.26 12.99 6.79
C MET A 396 -2.39 13.34 7.97
N LYS A 397 -3.00 13.73 9.09
CA LYS A 397 -2.32 13.88 10.37
C LYS A 397 -1.89 12.53 10.89
N THR A 398 -0.77 12.47 11.58
CA THR A 398 -0.18 11.24 12.11
C THR A 398 0.12 11.34 13.60
N GLY A 399 0.36 10.20 14.25
CA GLY A 399 0.68 10.12 15.68
C GLY A 399 -0.56 10.06 16.57
N TYR A 400 -1.71 9.62 16.07
CA TYR A 400 -2.98 9.57 16.79
C TYR A 400 -3.43 8.15 17.11
N HIS A 401 -4.05 7.97 18.25
CA HIS A 401 -4.93 6.84 18.52
C HIS A 401 -6.38 7.28 18.35
N ILE A 402 -7.11 6.59 17.50
CA ILE A 402 -8.54 6.80 17.24
C ILE A 402 -9.32 5.59 17.75
N ASN A 403 -10.25 5.83 18.66
CA ASN A 403 -11.25 4.84 19.02
C ASN A 403 -12.43 4.93 18.04
N GLY A 404 -12.61 3.89 17.24
CA GLY A 404 -13.67 3.81 16.22
C GLY A 404 -15.08 3.66 16.78
N ASP A 405 -15.22 3.34 18.06
CA ASP A 405 -16.51 3.23 18.78
C ASP A 405 -17.54 2.37 18.01
N GLY A 406 -17.14 1.16 17.60
CA GLY A 406 -17.96 0.25 16.81
C GLY A 406 -18.15 0.63 15.34
N SER A 407 -17.44 1.65 14.82
CA SER A 407 -17.46 1.98 13.40
C SER A 407 -16.96 0.82 12.53
N PRO A 408 -17.47 0.66 11.30
CA PRO A 408 -16.93 -0.34 10.39
C PRO A 408 -15.49 -0.04 9.98
N VAL A 409 -14.68 -1.07 9.69
CA VAL A 409 -13.29 -0.92 9.22
C VAL A 409 -13.21 -0.09 7.94
N SER A 410 -14.26 -0.07 7.13
CA SER A 410 -14.38 0.77 5.92
C SER A 410 -14.23 2.27 6.21
N ARG A 411 -14.50 2.73 7.44
CA ARG A 411 -14.29 4.12 7.82
C ARG A 411 -12.81 4.54 7.73
N VAL A 412 -11.90 3.64 8.08
CA VAL A 412 -10.46 3.85 7.88
C VAL A 412 -10.12 3.88 6.39
N GLY A 413 -10.71 2.97 5.60
CA GLY A 413 -10.50 2.92 4.14
C GLY A 413 -11.02 4.17 3.43
N LEU A 414 -12.19 4.70 3.80
CA LEU A 414 -12.70 5.98 3.26
C LEU A 414 -11.76 7.14 3.63
N THR A 415 -11.28 7.16 4.89
CA THR A 415 -10.33 8.19 5.35
C THR A 415 -9.02 8.13 4.55
N ALA A 416 -8.48 6.93 4.36
CA ALA A 416 -7.27 6.71 3.57
C ALA A 416 -7.44 7.18 2.11
N GLN A 417 -8.54 6.83 1.46
CA GLN A 417 -8.80 7.24 0.07
C GLN A 417 -8.98 8.76 -0.06
N LYS A 418 -9.63 9.42 0.90
CA LYS A 418 -9.71 10.88 0.92
C LYS A 418 -8.34 11.53 1.12
N ALA A 419 -7.47 10.98 1.97
CA ALA A 419 -6.10 11.43 2.13
C ALA A 419 -5.27 11.24 0.84
N MET A 420 -5.61 10.23 0.03
CA MET A 420 -5.03 10.01 -1.30
C MET A 420 -5.63 10.92 -2.38
N ASP A 421 -6.45 11.89 -2.02
CA ASP A 421 -7.12 12.85 -2.92
C ASP A 421 -8.12 12.18 -3.89
N ILE A 422 -8.70 11.06 -3.45
CA ILE A 422 -9.75 10.36 -4.19
C ILE A 422 -11.10 10.91 -3.75
N SER A 423 -11.85 11.47 -4.70
CA SER A 423 -13.18 12.03 -4.46
C SER A 423 -14.21 10.90 -4.38
N LEU A 424 -14.58 10.50 -3.17
CA LEU A 424 -15.62 9.52 -2.88
C LEU A 424 -16.62 10.10 -1.88
N GLU A 425 -17.92 9.89 -2.10
CA GLU A 425 -18.97 10.24 -1.14
C GLU A 425 -19.11 9.18 -0.04
N SER A 426 -18.96 7.91 -0.42
CA SER A 426 -19.02 6.76 0.48
C SER A 426 -18.05 5.66 0.07
N TRP A 427 -17.74 4.75 1.00
CA TRP A 427 -17.01 3.53 0.71
C TRP A 427 -17.57 2.36 1.50
N GLY A 428 -17.57 1.15 0.85
CA GLY A 428 -18.16 -0.05 1.36
C GLY A 428 -19.59 -0.27 0.87
N SER A 429 -20.25 -1.31 1.38
CA SER A 429 -21.65 -1.62 1.08
C SER A 429 -22.35 -2.23 2.28
N GLY A 430 -23.69 -2.23 2.32
CA GLY A 430 -24.50 -2.76 3.42
C GLY A 430 -24.12 -2.11 4.76
N SER A 431 -23.97 -2.91 5.81
CA SER A 431 -23.58 -2.42 7.15
C SER A 431 -22.10 -1.96 7.22
N MET A 432 -21.33 -2.21 6.16
CA MET A 432 -19.96 -1.71 6.02
C MET A 432 -19.90 -0.37 5.28
N GLU A 433 -20.99 0.11 4.66
CA GLU A 433 -20.98 1.42 3.99
C GLU A 433 -20.81 2.55 4.99
N THR A 434 -19.92 3.49 4.66
CA THR A 434 -19.70 4.70 5.44
C THR A 434 -19.55 5.92 4.54
N LYS A 435 -20.14 7.04 4.99
CA LYS A 435 -20.01 8.37 4.37
C LYS A 435 -19.17 9.33 5.24
N SER A 436 -18.83 8.92 6.45
CA SER A 436 -18.16 9.75 7.43
C SER A 436 -16.73 9.26 7.66
N PRO A 437 -15.72 9.86 7.05
CA PRO A 437 -14.32 9.56 7.37
C PRO A 437 -13.97 10.04 8.79
N PHE A 438 -12.80 9.70 9.29
CA PHE A 438 -12.21 10.31 10.47
C PHE A 438 -11.66 11.70 10.10
N THR A 439 -12.55 12.70 10.12
CA THR A 439 -12.25 14.07 9.63
C THR A 439 -11.17 14.76 10.44
N GLU A 440 -11.02 14.39 11.74
CA GLU A 440 -9.96 14.88 12.62
C GLU A 440 -8.55 14.54 12.14
N LEU A 441 -8.40 13.51 11.30
CA LEU A 441 -7.13 13.11 10.68
C LEU A 441 -6.88 13.78 9.32
N LEU A 442 -7.89 14.32 8.67
CA LEU A 442 -7.74 14.95 7.35
C LEU A 442 -7.30 16.41 7.48
N VAL A 443 -6.51 16.88 6.50
CA VAL A 443 -5.95 18.24 6.44
C VAL A 443 -6.58 19.01 5.30
#